data_407e93d619e5120f040f57b31dafaed6
#
_entry.id   407e93d619e5120f040f57b31dafaed6
#
_cell.length_a   1.000
_cell.length_b   1.000
_cell.length_c   1.000
_cell.angle_alpha   90.00
_cell.angle_beta   90.00
_cell.angle_gamma   90.00
#
_symmetry.space_group_name_H-M   'P 1'
#
loop_
_entity.id
_entity.type
_entity.pdbx_description
1 polymer ?
#
loop_
_entity_poly.entity_id
_entity_poly.type
_entity_poly.pdbx_seq_one_letter_code
_entity_poly.pdbx_strand_id
1 'polypeptide(L)'
;MKLRLKKQLSEFAGTKTFVFKTENPTTWQAGQYIHYTLHHANPDDRGDERWFTISSAPYENEIKITTRISPDKCSSFKKALQDLKPDQEIEADAPKGKFVVDDPNKDCIFVAGGIGITPFHSILKQIDHDGKEINVELLYANRSEDDIPYRDELETLSKIHKNFNITYFTGDKKINEETLKEFGKKLKDPIYYISGPEPMVEAFETTLKHMDIDEEHSKLDFFPGYESE
;
A
#
# COMPACT_ATOMS: atom_id res chain seq x y z
N MET A 1 -13.32 16.17 5.09
CA MET A 1 -12.47 17.26 4.54
C MET A 1 -12.58 17.28 3.03
N LYS A 2 -12.21 18.42 2.38
CA LYS A 2 -12.11 18.50 0.93
C LYS A 2 -10.67 18.33 0.49
N LEU A 3 -10.48 17.57 -0.58
CA LEU A 3 -9.20 17.34 -1.23
C LEU A 3 -9.28 17.85 -2.66
N ARG A 4 -8.35 18.70 -3.05
CA ARG A 4 -8.30 19.30 -4.37
C ARG A 4 -7.23 18.63 -5.21
N LEU A 5 -7.62 18.09 -6.38
CA LEU A 5 -6.66 17.44 -7.28
C LEU A 5 -5.62 18.43 -7.78
N LYS A 6 -4.35 18.12 -7.56
CA LYS A 6 -3.21 18.88 -8.06
C LYS A 6 -2.76 18.37 -9.43
N LYS A 7 -2.58 17.05 -9.53
CA LYS A 7 -2.13 16.37 -10.77
C LYS A 7 -2.40 14.88 -10.71
N GLN A 8 -2.39 14.27 -11.87
CA GLN A 8 -2.34 12.82 -12.06
C GLN A 8 -0.98 12.43 -12.62
N LEU A 9 -0.42 11.33 -12.14
CA LEU A 9 0.81 10.73 -12.63
C LEU A 9 0.49 9.35 -13.17
N SER A 10 1.02 9.01 -14.35
CA SER A 10 1.01 7.65 -14.85
C SER A 10 2.32 7.00 -14.40
N GLU A 11 2.21 5.96 -13.59
CA GLU A 11 3.36 5.22 -13.11
C GLU A 11 3.69 4.10 -14.12
N PHE A 12 3.46 2.86 -13.74
CA PHE A 12 3.68 1.71 -14.62
C PHE A 12 2.34 1.12 -15.11
N ALA A 13 2.40 0.16 -16.01
CA ALA A 13 1.30 -0.52 -16.69
C ALA A 13 -0.04 -0.51 -15.93
N GLY A 14 -0.88 0.47 -16.22
CA GLY A 14 -2.20 0.61 -15.62
C GLY A 14 -2.23 1.13 -14.19
N THR A 15 -1.11 1.52 -13.57
CA THR A 15 -1.08 2.16 -12.24
C THR A 15 -1.04 3.68 -12.39
N LYS A 16 -1.91 4.38 -11.66
CA LYS A 16 -1.96 5.85 -11.60
C LYS A 16 -1.90 6.35 -10.17
N THR A 17 -1.21 7.48 -10.00
CA THR A 17 -1.17 8.22 -8.75
C THR A 17 -1.90 9.56 -8.91
N PHE A 18 -2.85 9.81 -8.03
CA PHE A 18 -3.61 11.05 -7.92
C PHE A 18 -3.09 11.83 -6.73
N VAL A 19 -2.59 13.03 -6.99
CA VAL A 19 -1.98 13.89 -5.97
C VAL A 19 -2.97 14.98 -5.60
N PHE A 20 -3.32 15.05 -4.32
CA PHE A 20 -4.26 16.02 -3.77
C PHE A 20 -3.59 16.94 -2.77
N LYS A 21 -4.09 18.16 -2.72
CA LYS A 21 -3.83 19.12 -1.65
C LYS A 21 -5.02 19.16 -0.69
N THR A 22 -4.76 19.33 0.58
CA THR A 22 -5.74 19.62 1.61
C THR A 22 -5.93 21.13 1.74
N GLU A 23 -7.15 21.59 2.05
CA GLU A 23 -7.39 23.02 2.35
C GLU A 23 -6.79 23.40 3.71
N ASN A 24 -6.80 22.47 4.65
CA ASN A 24 -6.22 22.64 6.00
C ASN A 24 -5.12 21.63 6.22
N PRO A 25 -4.10 21.93 7.03
CA PRO A 25 -3.09 20.96 7.42
C PRO A 25 -3.72 19.67 7.94
N THR A 26 -3.41 18.56 7.34
CA THR A 26 -3.90 17.24 7.72
C THR A 26 -2.70 16.38 8.13
N THR A 27 -2.81 15.76 9.28
CA THR A 27 -1.78 14.86 9.80
C THR A 27 -2.24 13.41 9.70
N TRP A 28 -1.33 12.52 9.39
CA TRP A 28 -1.55 11.07 9.39
C TRP A 28 -0.29 10.34 9.79
N GLN A 29 -0.43 9.07 10.09
CA GLN A 29 0.70 8.16 10.22
C GLN A 29 0.88 7.38 8.93
N ALA A 30 2.12 7.16 8.52
CA ALA A 30 2.44 6.37 7.34
C ALA A 30 1.82 4.96 7.45
N GLY A 31 1.16 4.51 6.39
CA GLY A 31 0.39 3.26 6.35
C GLY A 31 -1.12 3.41 6.59
N GLN A 32 -1.60 4.57 7.04
CA GLN A 32 -3.03 4.83 7.20
C GLN A 32 -3.75 4.99 5.86
N TYR A 33 -5.07 4.83 5.90
CA TYR A 33 -5.99 4.99 4.78
C TYR A 33 -7.03 6.07 5.05
N ILE A 34 -7.73 6.48 4.01
CA ILE A 34 -8.87 7.41 4.07
C ILE A 34 -10.06 6.80 3.33
N HIS A 35 -11.25 7.11 3.79
CA HIS A 35 -12.50 6.91 3.09
C HIS A 35 -12.80 8.13 2.22
N TYR A 36 -12.90 7.92 0.92
CA TYR A 36 -13.11 8.97 -0.07
C TYR A 36 -14.51 8.88 -0.67
N THR A 37 -15.14 10.02 -0.86
CA THR A 37 -16.42 10.15 -1.57
C THR A 37 -16.21 10.98 -2.82
N LEU A 38 -16.56 10.43 -3.98
CA LEU A 38 -16.51 11.11 -5.27
C LEU A 38 -17.85 10.94 -5.97
N HIS A 39 -18.73 11.96 -5.83
CA HIS A 39 -20.02 11.95 -6.51
C HIS A 39 -19.84 11.98 -8.02
N HIS A 40 -20.42 11.01 -8.71
CA HIS A 40 -20.34 10.86 -10.16
C HIS A 40 -21.59 10.23 -10.75
N ALA A 41 -21.77 10.38 -12.06
CA ALA A 41 -22.87 9.77 -12.76
C ALA A 41 -22.76 8.24 -12.79
N ASN A 42 -23.89 7.55 -12.59
CA ASN A 42 -24.01 6.10 -12.69
C ASN A 42 -23.02 5.32 -11.78
N PRO A 43 -23.09 5.50 -10.45
CA PRO A 43 -22.32 4.68 -9.53
C PRO A 43 -22.58 3.19 -9.74
N ASP A 44 -21.56 2.36 -9.58
CA ASP A 44 -21.72 0.90 -9.55
C ASP A 44 -22.40 0.47 -8.22
N ASP A 45 -22.61 -0.84 -8.05
CA ASP A 45 -23.25 -1.44 -6.86
C ASP A 45 -22.55 -1.10 -5.53
N ARG A 46 -21.29 -0.68 -5.58
CA ARG A 46 -20.50 -0.22 -4.42
C ARG A 46 -20.61 1.30 -4.19
N GLY A 47 -21.45 2.01 -4.94
CA GLY A 47 -21.70 3.45 -4.80
C GLY A 47 -20.50 4.33 -5.19
N ASP A 48 -20.47 5.52 -4.63
CA ASP A 48 -19.52 6.61 -4.89
C ASP A 48 -18.45 6.79 -3.78
N GLU A 49 -18.28 5.78 -2.94
CA GLU A 49 -17.35 5.79 -1.82
C GLU A 49 -16.30 4.67 -1.95
N ARG A 50 -15.04 4.96 -1.61
CA ARG A 50 -13.95 3.97 -1.60
C ARG A 50 -12.91 4.28 -0.53
N TRP A 51 -12.33 3.21 -0.02
CA TRP A 51 -11.17 3.25 0.86
C TRP A 51 -9.89 3.13 0.04
N PHE A 52 -8.94 4.02 0.27
CA PHE A 52 -7.59 3.90 -0.27
C PHE A 52 -6.56 4.26 0.77
N THR A 53 -5.46 3.52 0.77
CA THR A 53 -4.27 3.87 1.52
C THR A 53 -3.74 5.23 1.06
N ILE A 54 -3.24 6.02 2.00
CA ILE A 54 -2.46 7.22 1.70
C ILE A 54 -1.07 6.75 1.26
N SER A 55 -0.81 6.76 -0.05
CA SER A 55 0.44 6.23 -0.60
C SER A 55 1.63 7.19 -0.45
N SER A 56 1.39 8.46 -0.08
CA SER A 56 2.42 9.42 0.30
C SER A 56 2.85 9.26 1.75
N ALA A 57 4.10 9.59 2.02
CA ALA A 57 4.57 9.73 3.39
C ALA A 57 4.09 11.06 4.01
N PRO A 58 3.87 11.14 5.33
CA PRO A 58 3.42 12.36 6.02
C PRO A 58 4.27 13.61 5.73
N TYR A 59 5.60 13.49 5.64
CA TYR A 59 6.47 14.63 5.36
C TYR A 59 6.24 15.28 3.99
N GLU A 60 5.64 14.56 3.04
CA GLU A 60 5.36 15.08 1.70
C GLU A 60 4.25 16.14 1.70
N ASN A 61 3.45 16.23 2.77
CA ASN A 61 2.35 17.20 2.94
C ASN A 61 1.32 17.20 1.79
N GLU A 62 1.19 16.08 1.09
CA GLU A 62 0.24 15.84 0.00
C GLU A 62 -0.45 14.49 0.21
N ILE A 63 -1.75 14.42 0.00
CA ILE A 63 -2.46 13.14 0.01
C ILE A 63 -2.35 12.53 -1.38
N LYS A 64 -1.81 11.31 -1.47
CA LYS A 64 -1.72 10.57 -2.73
C LYS A 64 -2.55 9.30 -2.66
N ILE A 65 -3.33 9.06 -3.70
CA ILE A 65 -4.00 7.79 -3.99
C ILE A 65 -3.26 7.14 -5.14
N THR A 66 -2.70 5.96 -4.94
CA THR A 66 -2.12 5.16 -6.02
C THR A 66 -2.93 3.90 -6.18
N THR A 67 -3.45 3.68 -7.38
CA THR A 67 -4.34 2.56 -7.66
C THR A 67 -4.14 2.03 -9.06
N ARG A 68 -4.44 0.73 -9.24
CA ARG A 68 -4.45 0.10 -10.56
C ARG A 68 -5.72 0.49 -11.30
N ILE A 69 -5.58 0.87 -12.55
CA ILE A 69 -6.64 1.20 -13.48
C ILE A 69 -6.61 0.17 -14.60
N SER A 70 -7.56 -0.75 -14.60
CA SER A 70 -7.71 -1.72 -15.69
C SER A 70 -8.75 -1.19 -16.69
N PRO A 71 -8.47 -1.16 -18.00
CA PRO A 71 -9.45 -0.72 -18.99
C PRO A 71 -10.77 -1.51 -18.94
N ASP A 72 -10.67 -2.82 -18.72
CA ASP A 72 -11.80 -3.75 -18.83
C ASP A 72 -12.54 -3.96 -17.50
N LYS A 73 -11.88 -3.75 -16.36
CA LYS A 73 -12.41 -4.01 -15.01
C LYS A 73 -12.25 -2.80 -14.09
N CYS A 74 -12.65 -1.61 -14.55
CA CYS A 74 -12.53 -0.40 -13.76
C CYS A 74 -13.87 -0.06 -13.11
N SER A 75 -13.90 0.11 -11.78
CA SER A 75 -15.08 0.59 -11.06
C SER A 75 -15.49 1.98 -11.52
N SER A 76 -16.77 2.31 -11.35
CA SER A 76 -17.30 3.65 -11.67
C SER A 76 -16.53 4.76 -10.95
N PHE A 77 -16.21 4.55 -9.68
CA PHE A 77 -15.38 5.46 -8.88
C PHE A 77 -14.01 5.72 -9.50
N LYS A 78 -13.29 4.65 -9.90
CA LYS A 78 -11.96 4.79 -10.51
C LYS A 78 -12.02 5.49 -11.89
N LYS A 79 -13.10 5.28 -12.65
CA LYS A 79 -13.36 6.03 -13.91
C LYS A 79 -13.54 7.52 -13.60
N ALA A 80 -14.42 7.84 -12.65
CA ALA A 80 -14.66 9.22 -12.22
C ALA A 80 -13.36 9.87 -11.69
N LEU A 81 -12.54 9.12 -10.94
CA LEU A 81 -11.26 9.60 -10.44
C LEU A 81 -10.29 9.94 -11.59
N GLN A 82 -10.28 9.15 -12.67
CA GLN A 82 -9.49 9.46 -13.87
C GLN A 82 -9.99 10.70 -14.63
N ASP A 83 -11.29 10.96 -14.60
CA ASP A 83 -11.91 12.08 -15.30
C ASP A 83 -11.74 13.41 -14.57
N LEU A 84 -11.33 13.38 -13.29
CA LEU A 84 -11.05 14.58 -12.51
C LEU A 84 -9.99 15.44 -13.20
N LYS A 85 -10.25 16.74 -13.23
CA LYS A 85 -9.32 17.74 -13.72
C LYS A 85 -8.61 18.43 -12.55
N PRO A 86 -7.41 19.00 -12.77
CA PRO A 86 -6.78 19.85 -11.76
C PRO A 86 -7.78 20.88 -11.19
N ASP A 87 -7.67 21.13 -9.88
CA ASP A 87 -8.51 21.99 -9.07
C ASP A 87 -9.94 21.47 -8.76
N GLN A 88 -10.36 20.34 -9.32
CA GLN A 88 -11.60 19.69 -8.89
C GLN A 88 -11.40 19.00 -7.53
N GLU A 89 -12.50 18.86 -6.81
CA GLU A 89 -12.52 18.40 -5.42
C GLU A 89 -13.16 17.02 -5.27
N ILE A 90 -12.68 16.28 -4.29
CA ILE A 90 -13.33 15.09 -3.73
C ILE A 90 -13.49 15.27 -2.22
N GLU A 91 -14.44 14.58 -1.63
CA GLU A 91 -14.60 14.53 -0.17
C GLU A 91 -13.80 13.37 0.42
N ALA A 92 -13.34 13.56 1.66
CA ALA A 92 -12.58 12.56 2.37
C ALA A 92 -12.80 12.67 3.88
N ASP A 93 -12.82 11.54 4.55
CA ASP A 93 -12.82 11.47 6.02
C ASP A 93 -11.43 11.86 6.59
N ALA A 94 -11.33 11.82 7.91
CA ALA A 94 -10.02 11.86 8.56
C ALA A 94 -9.25 10.54 8.32
N PRO A 95 -7.90 10.58 8.27
CA PRO A 95 -7.07 9.37 8.19
C PRO A 95 -7.37 8.39 9.31
N LYS A 96 -7.38 7.10 9.00
CA LYS A 96 -7.70 5.98 9.92
C LYS A 96 -6.78 4.80 9.66
N GLY A 97 -6.83 3.81 10.54
CA GLY A 97 -6.14 2.53 10.40
C GLY A 97 -4.98 2.34 11.37
N LYS A 98 -4.69 1.09 11.66
CA LYS A 98 -3.63 0.65 12.59
C LYS A 98 -2.46 -0.05 11.88
N PHE A 99 -2.45 -0.03 10.56
CA PHE A 99 -1.37 -0.59 9.76
C PHE A 99 -0.19 0.39 9.69
N VAL A 100 0.42 0.61 10.83
CA VAL A 100 1.51 1.57 11.05
C VAL A 100 2.67 0.87 11.75
N VAL A 101 3.90 1.34 11.54
CA VAL A 101 5.07 0.86 12.27
C VAL A 101 5.22 1.70 13.53
N ASP A 102 4.93 1.07 14.68
CA ASP A 102 4.96 1.75 15.98
C ASP A 102 6.39 1.92 16.50
N ASP A 103 7.26 0.93 16.25
CA ASP A 103 8.69 0.96 16.60
C ASP A 103 9.53 0.62 15.35
N PRO A 104 10.18 1.61 14.73
CA PRO A 104 11.01 1.39 13.54
C PRO A 104 12.31 0.64 13.83
N ASN A 105 12.68 0.40 15.11
CA ASN A 105 13.84 -0.40 15.43
C ASN A 105 13.56 -1.91 15.48
N LYS A 106 12.28 -2.30 15.41
CA LYS A 106 11.93 -3.72 15.33
C LYS A 106 12.12 -4.25 13.91
N ASP A 107 12.56 -5.48 13.84
CA ASP A 107 12.64 -6.20 12.58
C ASP A 107 11.23 -6.46 12.03
N CYS A 108 11.03 -6.27 10.73
CA CYS A 108 9.75 -6.45 10.08
C CYS A 108 9.86 -7.34 8.84
N ILE A 109 8.85 -8.17 8.63
CA ILE A 109 8.60 -8.82 7.35
C ILE A 109 7.40 -8.14 6.70
N PHE A 110 7.61 -7.51 5.57
CA PHE A 110 6.56 -6.91 4.76
C PHE A 110 6.21 -7.84 3.60
N VAL A 111 4.94 -8.22 3.49
CA VAL A 111 4.41 -9.02 2.38
C VAL A 111 3.44 -8.16 1.60
N ALA A 112 3.82 -7.78 0.39
CA ALA A 112 3.02 -6.94 -0.48
C ALA A 112 2.50 -7.73 -1.69
N GLY A 113 1.22 -7.59 -2.01
CA GLY A 113 0.60 -8.09 -3.24
C GLY A 113 0.21 -6.96 -4.19
N GLY A 114 0.91 -6.81 -5.31
CA GLY A 114 0.60 -5.78 -6.32
C GLY A 114 0.49 -4.38 -5.73
N ILE A 115 -0.71 -3.76 -5.84
CA ILE A 115 -0.95 -2.41 -5.29
C ILE A 115 -0.96 -2.36 -3.75
N GLY A 116 -0.96 -3.50 -3.07
CA GLY A 116 -0.75 -3.60 -1.62
C GLY A 116 0.60 -3.06 -1.13
N ILE A 117 1.48 -2.68 -2.04
CA ILE A 117 2.72 -1.97 -1.71
C ILE A 117 2.49 -0.56 -1.16
N THR A 118 1.32 0.05 -1.39
CA THR A 118 1.07 1.47 -1.07
C THR A 118 1.30 1.86 0.40
N PRO A 119 0.83 1.10 1.42
CA PRO A 119 1.14 1.43 2.80
C PRO A 119 2.63 1.28 3.12
N PHE A 120 3.29 0.27 2.57
CA PHE A 120 4.73 0.05 2.76
C PHE A 120 5.57 1.16 2.14
N HIS A 121 5.20 1.62 0.95
CA HIS A 121 5.84 2.77 0.31
C HIS A 121 5.78 4.02 1.20
N SER A 122 4.60 4.35 1.75
CA SER A 122 4.41 5.45 2.69
C SER A 122 5.29 5.29 3.95
N ILE A 123 5.30 4.08 4.54
CA ILE A 123 6.06 3.76 5.74
C ILE A 123 7.57 3.88 5.50
N LEU A 124 8.09 3.23 4.47
CA LEU A 124 9.51 3.20 4.16
C LEU A 124 10.06 4.61 3.88
N LYS A 125 9.32 5.40 3.11
CA LYS A 125 9.69 6.81 2.84
C LYS A 125 9.70 7.66 4.10
N GLN A 126 8.76 7.45 5.03
CA GLN A 126 8.74 8.22 6.28
C GLN A 126 9.90 7.83 7.19
N ILE A 127 10.23 6.54 7.30
CA ILE A 127 11.36 6.07 8.11
C ILE A 127 12.69 6.65 7.58
N ASP A 128 12.89 6.62 6.25
CA ASP A 128 14.06 7.20 5.59
C ASP A 128 14.15 8.73 5.84
N HIS A 129 13.05 9.45 5.64
CA HIS A 129 12.98 10.89 5.90
C HIS A 129 13.33 11.25 7.36
N ASP A 130 12.88 10.45 8.30
CA ASP A 130 13.16 10.63 9.73
C ASP A 130 14.60 10.29 10.11
N GLY A 131 15.43 9.85 9.15
CA GLY A 131 16.82 9.43 9.36
C GLY A 131 16.96 8.20 10.22
N LYS A 132 15.95 7.32 10.22
CA LYS A 132 15.96 6.06 10.98
C LYS A 132 16.41 4.90 10.11
N GLU A 133 16.96 3.86 10.73
CA GLU A 133 17.29 2.62 10.02
C GLU A 133 16.02 1.86 9.64
N ILE A 134 16.05 1.24 8.45
CA ILE A 134 15.00 0.35 7.97
C ILE A 134 15.47 -1.09 8.18
N ASN A 135 14.78 -1.82 9.07
CA ASN A 135 15.07 -3.23 9.35
C ASN A 135 13.92 -4.09 8.78
N VAL A 136 13.92 -4.28 7.46
CA VAL A 136 12.78 -4.88 6.74
C VAL A 136 13.24 -5.89 5.70
N GLU A 137 12.61 -7.06 5.71
CA GLU A 137 12.58 -7.99 4.58
C GLU A 137 11.25 -7.78 3.83
N LEU A 138 11.30 -7.17 2.65
CA LEU A 138 10.13 -6.97 1.79
C LEU A 138 9.99 -8.13 0.79
N LEU A 139 8.93 -8.92 0.94
CA LEU A 139 8.52 -9.96 0.02
C LEU A 139 7.42 -9.39 -0.89
N TYR A 140 7.74 -9.12 -2.15
CA TYR A 140 6.84 -8.36 -3.02
C TYR A 140 6.37 -9.19 -4.20
N ALA A 141 5.10 -9.63 -4.16
CA ALA A 141 4.46 -10.42 -5.20
C ALA A 141 3.78 -9.54 -6.25
N ASN A 142 4.07 -9.81 -7.52
CA ASN A 142 3.48 -9.17 -8.68
C ASN A 142 3.23 -10.19 -9.80
N ARG A 143 2.37 -9.88 -10.77
CA ARG A 143 2.08 -10.77 -11.90
C ARG A 143 3.26 -10.92 -12.86
N SER A 144 3.95 -9.82 -13.13
CA SER A 144 5.11 -9.77 -14.03
C SER A 144 6.17 -8.83 -13.50
N GLU A 145 7.38 -8.95 -14.01
CA GLU A 145 8.48 -8.05 -13.67
C GLU A 145 8.32 -6.65 -14.25
N ASP A 146 7.54 -6.51 -15.32
CA ASP A 146 7.30 -5.22 -15.98
C ASP A 146 6.22 -4.38 -15.30
N ASP A 147 5.55 -4.93 -14.29
CA ASP A 147 4.42 -4.27 -13.60
C ASP A 147 4.61 -4.29 -12.08
N ILE A 148 5.70 -3.68 -11.61
CA ILE A 148 6.05 -3.57 -10.19
C ILE A 148 6.00 -2.09 -9.77
N PRO A 149 4.90 -1.64 -9.13
CA PRO A 149 4.80 -0.27 -8.65
C PRO A 149 5.95 0.11 -7.69
N TYR A 150 6.47 1.33 -7.81
CA TYR A 150 7.54 1.90 -6.99
C TYR A 150 8.89 1.17 -7.01
N ARG A 151 9.14 0.31 -8.00
CA ARG A 151 10.36 -0.51 -8.06
C ARG A 151 11.63 0.32 -7.87
N ASP A 152 11.80 1.37 -8.66
CA ASP A 152 13.02 2.18 -8.67
C ASP A 152 13.24 2.90 -7.33
N GLU A 153 12.15 3.41 -6.71
CA GLU A 153 12.22 4.05 -5.40
C GLU A 153 12.60 3.04 -4.30
N LEU A 154 11.98 1.87 -4.29
CA LEU A 154 12.27 0.80 -3.33
C LEU A 154 13.70 0.28 -3.47
N GLU A 155 14.18 0.05 -4.69
CA GLU A 155 15.56 -0.36 -4.96
C GLU A 155 16.59 0.72 -4.58
N THR A 156 16.21 2.00 -4.69
CA THR A 156 17.04 3.11 -4.22
C THR A 156 17.17 3.08 -2.70
N LEU A 157 16.06 2.92 -1.98
CA LEU A 157 16.06 2.79 -0.53
C LEU A 157 16.88 1.58 -0.06
N SER A 158 16.78 0.43 -0.74
CA SER A 158 17.53 -0.76 -0.36
C SER A 158 19.05 -0.64 -0.58
N LYS A 159 19.48 0.27 -1.45
CA LYS A 159 20.93 0.59 -1.62
C LYS A 159 21.46 1.50 -0.51
N ILE A 160 20.58 2.31 0.08
CA ILE A 160 20.94 3.25 1.17
C ILE A 160 20.90 2.54 2.52
N HIS A 161 19.88 1.73 2.78
CA HIS A 161 19.64 1.04 4.06
C HIS A 161 20.10 -0.41 4.00
N LYS A 162 21.18 -0.74 4.72
CA LYS A 162 21.82 -2.07 4.67
C LYS A 162 20.94 -3.21 5.18
N ASN A 163 19.96 -2.89 6.03
CA ASN A 163 19.04 -3.85 6.63
C ASN A 163 17.67 -3.87 5.93
N PHE A 164 17.56 -3.20 4.77
CA PHE A 164 16.37 -3.26 3.94
C PHE A 164 16.65 -4.12 2.70
N ASN A 165 16.01 -5.27 2.65
CA ASN A 165 16.14 -6.21 1.55
C ASN A 165 14.80 -6.38 0.83
N ILE A 166 14.86 -6.61 -0.48
CA ILE A 166 13.67 -6.83 -1.31
C ILE A 166 13.82 -8.14 -2.07
N THR A 167 12.80 -8.98 -1.98
CA THR A 167 12.68 -10.17 -2.81
C THR A 167 11.40 -10.10 -3.62
N TYR A 168 11.56 -10.12 -4.96
CA TYR A 168 10.42 -10.09 -5.89
C TYR A 168 9.95 -11.51 -6.22
N PHE A 169 8.63 -11.68 -6.19
CA PHE A 169 7.93 -12.91 -6.55
C PHE A 169 7.04 -12.62 -7.76
N THR A 170 7.42 -13.12 -8.95
CA THR A 170 6.71 -12.88 -10.20
C THR A 170 6.41 -14.19 -10.93
N GLY A 171 5.36 -14.21 -11.74
CA GLY A 171 4.92 -15.38 -12.48
C GLY A 171 4.49 -16.52 -11.54
N ASP A 172 5.13 -17.68 -11.68
CA ASP A 172 4.81 -18.89 -10.91
C ASP A 172 5.42 -18.90 -9.49
N LYS A 173 6.32 -17.96 -9.18
CA LYS A 173 6.93 -17.86 -7.85
C LYS A 173 5.90 -17.31 -6.87
N LYS A 174 5.63 -18.06 -5.81
CA LYS A 174 4.68 -17.66 -4.76
C LYS A 174 5.35 -17.56 -3.41
N ILE A 175 4.92 -16.58 -2.63
CA ILE A 175 5.24 -16.52 -1.20
C ILE A 175 4.35 -17.55 -0.50
N ASN A 176 4.95 -18.43 0.28
CA ASN A 176 4.26 -19.47 1.03
C ASN A 176 4.80 -19.55 2.47
N GLU A 177 4.30 -20.48 3.27
CA GLU A 177 4.69 -20.69 4.66
C GLU A 177 6.20 -20.96 4.80
N GLU A 178 6.77 -21.76 3.91
CA GLU A 178 8.21 -22.06 3.91
C GLU A 178 9.04 -20.81 3.67
N THR A 179 8.62 -19.97 2.72
CA THR A 179 9.21 -18.65 2.46
C THR A 179 9.17 -17.78 3.72
N LEU A 180 8.02 -17.64 4.37
CA LEU A 180 7.90 -16.83 5.58
C LEU A 180 8.81 -17.35 6.71
N LYS A 181 8.89 -18.68 6.89
CA LYS A 181 9.79 -19.31 7.88
C LYS A 181 11.27 -19.07 7.56
N GLU A 182 11.65 -19.15 6.28
CA GLU A 182 13.03 -18.89 5.85
C GLU A 182 13.44 -17.45 6.18
N PHE A 183 12.63 -16.47 5.81
CA PHE A 183 12.92 -15.06 6.06
C PHE A 183 12.79 -14.70 7.53
N GLY A 184 11.81 -15.25 8.25
CA GLY A 184 11.66 -15.04 9.69
C GLY A 184 12.85 -15.49 10.52
N LYS A 185 13.54 -16.57 10.11
CA LYS A 185 14.74 -17.05 10.79
C LYS A 185 15.96 -16.11 10.69
N LYS A 186 15.96 -15.19 9.75
CA LYS A 186 17.04 -14.20 9.55
C LYS A 186 16.92 -13.01 10.50
N LEU A 187 15.76 -12.86 11.14
CA LEU A 187 15.38 -11.69 11.93
C LEU A 187 15.15 -12.08 13.39
N LYS A 188 15.20 -11.06 14.26
CA LYS A 188 14.94 -11.25 15.67
C LYS A 188 13.53 -10.81 16.02
N ASP A 189 12.66 -11.76 16.31
CA ASP A 189 11.28 -11.52 16.76
C ASP A 189 10.52 -10.55 15.82
N PRO A 190 10.42 -10.87 14.51
CA PRO A 190 9.88 -9.91 13.54
C PRO A 190 8.37 -9.74 13.65
N ILE A 191 7.90 -8.53 13.30
CA ILE A 191 6.48 -8.25 13.08
C ILE A 191 6.17 -8.47 11.60
N TYR A 192 5.11 -9.23 11.33
CA TYR A 192 4.63 -9.53 9.98
C TYR A 192 3.56 -8.52 9.55
N TYR A 193 3.81 -7.79 8.50
CA TYR A 193 2.85 -6.87 7.87
C TYR A 193 2.44 -7.43 6.52
N ILE A 194 1.15 -7.62 6.31
CA ILE A 194 0.63 -8.21 5.07
C ILE A 194 -0.40 -7.25 4.45
N SER A 195 -0.17 -6.85 3.20
CA SER A 195 -1.08 -5.97 2.49
C SER A 195 -1.25 -6.40 1.02
N GLY A 196 -2.51 -6.48 0.56
CA GLY A 196 -2.82 -6.88 -0.80
C GLY A 196 -4.30 -7.21 -1.02
N PRO A 197 -4.60 -7.99 -2.08
CA PRO A 197 -5.95 -8.50 -2.33
C PRO A 197 -6.49 -9.32 -1.14
N GLU A 198 -7.77 -9.15 -0.82
CA GLU A 198 -8.41 -9.81 0.31
C GLU A 198 -8.15 -11.33 0.38
N PRO A 199 -8.31 -12.13 -0.70
CA PRO A 199 -8.02 -13.57 -0.64
C PRO A 199 -6.56 -13.89 -0.32
N MET A 200 -5.62 -13.02 -0.72
CA MET A 200 -4.20 -13.18 -0.37
C MET A 200 -3.98 -12.95 1.12
N VAL A 201 -4.56 -11.89 1.67
CA VAL A 201 -4.41 -11.53 3.09
C VAL A 201 -5.02 -12.61 3.98
N GLU A 202 -6.22 -13.13 3.66
CA GLU A 202 -6.87 -14.21 4.37
C GLU A 202 -6.04 -15.53 4.36
N ALA A 203 -5.44 -15.85 3.22
CA ALA A 203 -4.55 -17.00 3.11
C ALA A 203 -3.31 -16.83 4.01
N PHE A 204 -2.71 -15.65 4.05
CA PHE A 204 -1.57 -15.39 4.92
C PHE A 204 -1.96 -15.31 6.41
N GLU A 205 -3.13 -14.78 6.75
CA GLU A 205 -3.65 -14.83 8.12
C GLU A 205 -3.71 -16.29 8.62
N THR A 206 -4.26 -17.18 7.79
CA THR A 206 -4.29 -18.61 8.08
C THR A 206 -2.88 -19.18 8.24
N THR A 207 -1.97 -18.82 7.34
CA THR A 207 -0.57 -19.27 7.37
C THR A 207 0.14 -18.79 8.65
N LEU A 208 -0.02 -17.53 9.06
CA LEU A 208 0.58 -17.01 10.29
C LEU A 208 0.05 -17.74 11.53
N LYS A 209 -1.24 -18.06 11.59
CA LYS A 209 -1.82 -18.88 12.67
C LYS A 209 -1.19 -20.28 12.72
N HIS A 210 -0.93 -20.91 11.58
CA HIS A 210 -0.23 -22.22 11.52
C HIS A 210 1.25 -22.12 11.94
N MET A 211 1.83 -20.94 11.87
CA MET A 211 3.19 -20.66 12.31
C MET A 211 3.28 -20.23 13.80
N ASP A 212 2.15 -20.25 14.52
CA ASP A 212 2.02 -19.78 15.90
C ASP A 212 2.41 -18.29 16.06
N ILE A 213 2.23 -17.49 15.02
CA ILE A 213 2.39 -16.03 15.06
C ILE A 213 1.08 -15.40 15.55
N ASP A 214 1.13 -14.70 16.66
CA ASP A 214 -0.02 -14.06 17.28
C ASP A 214 -0.40 -12.70 16.66
N GLU A 215 -1.51 -12.12 17.11
CA GLU A 215 -2.02 -10.84 16.62
C GLU A 215 -1.11 -9.65 17.01
N GLU A 216 -0.27 -9.78 18.04
CA GLU A 216 0.67 -8.73 18.43
C GLU A 216 1.86 -8.67 17.46
N HIS A 217 2.19 -9.80 16.84
CA HIS A 217 3.25 -9.93 15.85
C HIS A 217 2.75 -9.92 14.40
N SER A 218 1.48 -9.59 14.17
CA SER A 218 0.92 -9.49 12.81
C SER A 218 0.04 -8.27 12.61
N LYS A 219 0.16 -7.63 11.45
CA LYS A 219 -0.73 -6.56 11.00
C LYS A 219 -1.18 -6.85 9.57
N LEU A 220 -2.48 -6.79 9.36
CA LEU A 220 -3.12 -7.14 8.10
C LEU A 220 -3.86 -5.92 7.54
N ASP A 221 -3.72 -5.69 6.23
CA ASP A 221 -4.43 -4.67 5.48
C ASP A 221 -4.90 -5.25 4.14
N PHE A 222 -6.18 -5.18 3.85
CA PHE A 222 -6.73 -5.75 2.63
C PHE A 222 -7.57 -4.73 1.86
N PHE A 223 -7.59 -4.91 0.55
CA PHE A 223 -8.34 -4.05 -0.36
C PHE A 223 -9.55 -4.81 -0.92
N PRO A 224 -10.78 -4.51 -0.45
CA PRO A 224 -11.98 -5.17 -0.95
C PRO A 224 -12.21 -4.84 -2.44
N GLY A 225 -12.65 -5.84 -3.21
CA GLY A 225 -12.96 -5.71 -4.63
C GLY A 225 -11.75 -5.85 -5.58
N TYR A 226 -10.63 -6.32 -5.11
CA TYR A 226 -9.58 -6.93 -5.90
C TYR A 226 -9.71 -8.46 -5.76
N GLU A 227 -10.81 -9.00 -6.29
CA GLU A 227 -10.93 -10.44 -6.43
C GLU A 227 -9.78 -10.96 -7.29
N SER A 228 -9.32 -12.16 -6.99
CA SER A 228 -8.25 -12.85 -7.71
C SER A 228 -8.54 -12.82 -9.22
N GLU A 229 -7.89 -11.92 -9.92
CA GLU A 229 -7.83 -11.93 -11.38
C GLU A 229 -6.82 -12.96 -11.85
#